data_4e8fcd8625da5b8055c320957a789ba4
#
_entry.id   4e8fcd8625da5b8055c320957a789ba4
#
_cell.length_a   1.000
_cell.length_b   1.000
_cell.length_c   1.000
_cell.angle_alpha   90.00
_cell.angle_beta   90.00
_cell.angle_gamma   90.00
#
_symmetry.space_group_name_H-M   'P 1'
#
loop_
_entity.id
_entity.type
_entity.pdbx_description
1 polymer ?
#
loop_
_entity_poly.entity_id
_entity_poly.type
_entity_poly.pdbx_seq_one_letter_code
_entity_poly.pdbx_strand_id
1 'polypeptide(L)'
;MTFYGYRRPDGRVGVRNRVLILPASVCATDTARIIAQQVEGAISFNNQQGCSQVAPDQQFTMDVMAGYAANPNIYGTVVVSLGCENCQMDLVVKAIEERTNKPLKRVIIQEVGGTLKAVEIAVRYAKEMVAEASMLQKEEFPLSELIVGTECGGSDPTSGLAANPAIGAMSDLVVQAGGTSILSETSEFIGAEHILARRAINKEVHDRIYEITSRFEAHFHAVGEDVRQGNPSPGNKAGGITTLEEKSLGCIHKGGHSPINAVYDYAKQVESKQGLVIMDTPGNDPASVAAMVAGGAQVIVFSSGRGSPVGHPIAPVVKVTGNKITFANMEDNIDFCAAPLIYGEKTVEQLGTDLLNMVVETACGKQTKAEALGFVETAIARVCNYV
;
A
#
# COMPACT_ATOMS: atom_id res chain seq x y z
N MET A 1 12.36 -5.41 -20.10
CA MET A 1 10.95 -5.75 -19.83
C MET A 1 10.18 -4.45 -19.67
N THR A 2 8.95 -4.37 -20.19
CA THR A 2 8.12 -3.16 -20.25
C THR A 2 6.71 -3.49 -19.77
N PHE A 3 5.93 -2.47 -19.44
CA PHE A 3 4.51 -2.58 -19.13
C PHE A 3 3.70 -1.47 -19.82
N TYR A 4 2.40 -1.63 -19.92
CA TYR A 4 1.49 -0.63 -20.50
C TYR A 4 0.74 0.11 -19.40
N GLY A 5 0.87 1.43 -19.38
CA GLY A 5 0.28 2.30 -18.36
C GLY A 5 -0.23 3.63 -18.90
N TYR A 6 -0.68 4.49 -18.01
CA TYR A 6 -1.23 5.81 -18.32
C TYR A 6 -0.29 6.89 -17.79
N ARG A 7 0.23 7.74 -18.69
CA ARG A 7 1.05 8.90 -18.31
C ARG A 7 0.18 9.94 -17.59
N ARG A 8 0.68 10.46 -16.49
CA ARG A 8 0.03 11.53 -15.73
C ARG A 8 0.66 12.89 -16.06
N PRO A 9 -0.08 14.01 -15.81
CA PRO A 9 0.45 15.37 -16.05
C PRO A 9 1.72 15.67 -15.26
N ASP A 10 1.91 15.04 -14.09
CA ASP A 10 3.11 15.16 -13.26
C ASP A 10 4.28 14.24 -13.72
N GLY A 11 4.13 13.57 -14.86
CA GLY A 11 5.15 12.71 -15.46
C GLY A 11 5.15 11.26 -14.96
N ARG A 12 4.46 10.95 -13.86
CA ARG A 12 4.36 9.58 -13.33
C ARG A 12 3.46 8.69 -14.18
N VAL A 13 3.55 7.37 -13.97
CA VAL A 13 2.83 6.38 -14.79
C VAL A 13 1.88 5.58 -13.89
N GLY A 14 0.60 5.55 -14.23
CA GLY A 14 -0.40 4.74 -13.55
C GLY A 14 -0.66 3.40 -14.24
N VAL A 15 -0.86 2.33 -13.49
CA VAL A 15 -1.27 0.99 -13.99
C VAL A 15 -2.79 0.82 -13.95
N ARG A 16 -3.48 1.78 -13.35
CA ARG A 16 -4.94 1.93 -13.34
C ARG A 16 -5.30 3.36 -13.72
N ASN A 17 -6.57 3.61 -14.03
CA ASN A 17 -7.06 4.91 -14.50
C ASN A 17 -8.39 5.23 -13.83
N ARG A 18 -8.38 5.39 -12.49
CA ARG A 18 -9.57 5.52 -11.66
C ARG A 18 -9.80 6.98 -11.22
N VAL A 19 -11.04 7.34 -10.94
CA VAL A 19 -11.41 8.61 -10.30
C VAL A 19 -11.63 8.35 -8.82
N LEU A 20 -10.93 9.08 -7.95
CA LEU A 20 -11.04 8.94 -6.50
C LEU A 20 -12.11 9.88 -5.94
N ILE A 21 -13.09 9.33 -5.23
CA ILE A 21 -13.98 10.08 -4.36
C ILE A 21 -13.38 10.01 -2.96
N LEU A 22 -12.74 11.09 -2.54
CA LEU A 22 -11.93 11.14 -1.31
C LEU A 22 -12.76 11.74 -0.17
N PRO A 23 -13.14 10.95 0.85
CA PRO A 23 -13.76 11.49 2.05
C PRO A 23 -12.70 12.15 2.95
N ALA A 24 -12.83 13.45 3.24
CA ALA A 24 -11.89 14.19 4.09
C ALA A 24 -12.01 13.81 5.58
N SER A 25 -13.12 13.22 5.98
CA SER A 25 -13.35 12.73 7.34
C SER A 25 -14.30 11.55 7.37
N VAL A 26 -14.39 10.87 8.52
CA VAL A 26 -15.34 9.77 8.77
C VAL A 26 -16.79 10.18 8.45
N CYS A 27 -17.19 11.42 8.75
CA CYS A 27 -18.54 11.93 8.48
C CYS A 27 -18.88 12.04 6.98
N ALA A 28 -17.88 12.12 6.11
CA ALA A 28 -18.05 12.19 4.66
C ALA A 28 -17.98 10.80 3.97
N THR A 29 -17.58 9.75 4.70
CA THR A 29 -17.28 8.43 4.13
C THR A 29 -18.46 7.79 3.40
N ASP A 30 -19.65 7.76 4.02
CA ASP A 30 -20.84 7.19 3.37
C ASP A 30 -21.31 8.00 2.17
N THR A 31 -21.21 9.33 2.24
CA THR A 31 -21.50 10.20 1.10
C THR A 31 -20.56 9.90 -0.07
N ALA A 32 -19.24 9.77 0.20
CA ALA A 32 -18.25 9.42 -0.82
C ALA A 32 -18.50 8.03 -1.43
N ARG A 33 -18.87 7.06 -0.61
CA ARG A 33 -19.24 5.70 -1.04
C ARG A 33 -20.47 5.72 -1.96
N ILE A 34 -21.53 6.45 -1.60
CA ILE A 34 -22.75 6.59 -2.42
C ILE A 34 -22.42 7.21 -3.78
N ILE A 35 -21.53 8.22 -3.81
CA ILE A 35 -21.09 8.86 -5.06
C ILE A 35 -20.34 7.84 -5.93
N ALA A 36 -19.35 7.14 -5.37
CA ALA A 36 -18.55 6.18 -6.12
C ALA A 36 -19.40 5.05 -6.72
N GLN A 37 -20.41 4.55 -5.99
CA GLN A 37 -21.31 3.50 -6.46
C GLN A 37 -22.20 3.92 -7.65
N GLN A 38 -22.36 5.23 -7.90
CA GLN A 38 -23.18 5.74 -9.03
C GLN A 38 -22.37 6.03 -10.29
N VAL A 39 -21.04 5.88 -10.24
CA VAL A 39 -20.14 6.21 -11.35
C VAL A 39 -19.17 5.06 -11.58
N GLU A 40 -19.38 4.30 -12.65
CA GLU A 40 -18.43 3.27 -13.06
C GLU A 40 -17.05 3.91 -13.36
N GLY A 41 -15.96 3.32 -12.82
CA GLY A 41 -14.62 3.89 -12.90
C GLY A 41 -14.27 4.83 -11.75
N ALA A 42 -15.23 5.21 -10.90
CA ALA A 42 -14.96 5.89 -9.63
C ALA A 42 -14.80 4.89 -8.49
N ILE A 43 -13.92 5.24 -7.54
CA ILE A 43 -13.65 4.47 -6.33
C ILE A 43 -13.69 5.38 -5.10
N SER A 44 -13.92 4.80 -3.94
CA SER A 44 -13.80 5.45 -2.64
C SER A 44 -13.19 4.48 -1.63
N PHE A 45 -12.90 4.97 -0.45
CA PHE A 45 -12.42 4.16 0.68
C PHE A 45 -13.12 4.55 1.98
N ASN A 46 -13.06 3.66 2.96
CA ASN A 46 -13.62 3.92 4.28
C ASN A 46 -12.61 4.70 5.14
N ASN A 47 -12.73 6.04 5.13
CA ASN A 47 -11.94 6.89 6.01
C ASN A 47 -12.56 6.94 7.40
N GLN A 48 -11.85 6.43 8.42
CA GLN A 48 -12.28 6.48 9.82
C GLN A 48 -11.65 7.64 10.61
N GLN A 49 -10.90 8.50 9.95
CA GLN A 49 -10.09 9.57 10.53
C GLN A 49 -10.60 10.96 10.06
N GLY A 50 -9.80 11.99 10.27
CA GLY A 50 -10.00 13.34 9.73
C GLY A 50 -10.63 14.32 10.71
N CYS A 51 -11.14 13.86 11.85
CA CYS A 51 -11.71 14.71 12.90
C CYS A 51 -11.26 14.26 14.29
N SER A 52 -11.28 15.18 15.26
CA SER A 52 -10.93 14.94 16.67
C SER A 52 -9.52 14.33 16.83
N GLN A 53 -8.58 14.72 16.00
CA GLN A 53 -7.20 14.24 16.01
C GLN A 53 -6.23 15.31 16.53
N VAL A 54 -5.21 14.86 17.26
CA VAL A 54 -4.04 15.70 17.59
C VAL A 54 -3.11 15.80 16.38
N ALA A 55 -2.21 16.80 16.39
CA ALA A 55 -1.40 17.15 15.24
C ALA A 55 -0.63 15.98 14.58
N PRO A 56 0.03 15.05 15.33
CA PRO A 56 0.72 13.92 14.69
C PRO A 56 -0.21 12.99 13.90
N ASP A 57 -1.38 12.65 14.47
CA ASP A 57 -2.36 11.78 13.81
C ASP A 57 -3.05 12.49 12.65
N GLN A 58 -3.32 13.79 12.79
CA GLN A 58 -3.85 14.60 11.69
C GLN A 58 -2.86 14.62 10.52
N GLN A 59 -1.55 14.71 10.80
CA GLN A 59 -0.52 14.70 9.76
C GLN A 59 -0.50 13.35 9.00
N PHE A 60 -0.59 12.21 9.69
CA PHE A 60 -0.69 10.90 9.04
C PHE A 60 -1.92 10.82 8.14
N THR A 61 -3.07 11.29 8.62
CA THR A 61 -4.31 11.32 7.85
C THR A 61 -4.17 12.19 6.60
N MET A 62 -3.58 13.39 6.74
CA MET A 62 -3.33 14.30 5.63
C MET A 62 -2.35 13.70 4.61
N ASP A 63 -1.26 13.07 5.08
CA ASP A 63 -0.27 12.44 4.21
C ASP A 63 -0.88 11.28 3.39
N VAL A 64 -1.73 10.45 4.01
CA VAL A 64 -2.43 9.36 3.30
C VAL A 64 -3.42 9.92 2.29
N MET A 65 -4.26 10.88 2.66
CA MET A 65 -5.25 11.46 1.74
C MET A 65 -4.58 12.14 0.53
N ALA A 66 -3.58 12.98 0.79
CA ALA A 66 -2.84 13.66 -0.28
C ALA A 66 -2.06 12.65 -1.15
N GLY A 67 -1.46 11.62 -0.53
CA GLY A 67 -0.78 10.55 -1.24
C GLY A 67 -1.71 9.71 -2.11
N TYR A 68 -2.91 9.39 -1.64
CA TYR A 68 -3.92 8.68 -2.43
C TYR A 68 -4.34 9.49 -3.66
N ALA A 69 -4.65 10.78 -3.48
CA ALA A 69 -4.95 11.67 -4.59
C ALA A 69 -3.77 11.79 -5.57
N ALA A 70 -2.55 11.81 -5.06
CA ALA A 70 -1.33 11.89 -5.85
C ALA A 70 -0.91 10.56 -6.50
N ASN A 71 -1.40 9.39 -6.01
CA ASN A 71 -1.03 8.08 -6.57
C ASN A 71 -1.25 8.04 -8.09
N PRO A 72 -0.30 7.54 -8.89
CA PRO A 72 -0.42 7.56 -10.36
C PRO A 72 -1.56 6.70 -10.91
N ASN A 73 -2.11 5.76 -10.13
CA ASN A 73 -3.31 5.00 -10.52
C ASN A 73 -4.60 5.84 -10.54
N ILE A 74 -4.56 7.04 -9.95
CA ILE A 74 -5.67 7.98 -9.91
C ILE A 74 -5.52 8.99 -11.05
N TYR A 75 -6.57 9.15 -11.86
CA TYR A 75 -6.67 10.18 -12.88
C TYR A 75 -6.96 11.54 -12.27
N GLY A 76 -7.98 11.60 -11.41
CA GLY A 76 -8.42 12.83 -10.76
C GLY A 76 -9.20 12.53 -9.48
N THR A 77 -9.41 13.53 -8.65
CA THR A 77 -10.01 13.38 -7.32
C THR A 77 -11.16 14.35 -7.10
N VAL A 78 -12.26 13.85 -6.54
CA VAL A 78 -13.34 14.67 -5.96
C VAL A 78 -13.25 14.55 -4.45
N VAL A 79 -12.82 15.62 -3.77
CA VAL A 79 -12.76 15.66 -2.29
C VAL A 79 -14.16 15.96 -1.76
N VAL A 80 -14.63 15.13 -0.83
CA VAL A 80 -15.92 15.30 -0.14
C VAL A 80 -15.65 15.54 1.34
N SER A 81 -16.04 16.69 1.84
CA SER A 81 -15.85 17.15 3.22
C SER A 81 -17.22 17.35 3.88
N LEU A 82 -17.30 17.20 5.20
CA LEU A 82 -18.48 17.59 5.96
C LEU A 82 -18.57 19.12 6.09
N GLY A 83 -17.46 19.77 6.49
CA GLY A 83 -17.34 21.22 6.66
C GLY A 83 -16.87 21.69 8.05
N CYS A 84 -16.80 20.78 9.05
CA CYS A 84 -16.37 21.15 10.42
C CYS A 84 -15.26 20.26 10.98
N GLU A 85 -14.67 19.39 10.17
CA GLU A 85 -13.60 18.47 10.54
C GLU A 85 -12.23 19.17 10.73
N ASN A 86 -11.31 18.49 11.44
CA ASN A 86 -9.93 19.00 11.60
C ASN A 86 -9.17 18.99 10.26
N CYS A 87 -9.38 17.99 9.42
CA CYS A 87 -8.85 17.96 8.05
C CYS A 87 -9.74 18.81 7.12
N GLN A 88 -9.72 20.14 7.36
CA GLN A 88 -10.53 21.10 6.62
C GLN A 88 -10.25 21.04 5.12
N MET A 89 -11.27 21.31 4.29
CA MET A 89 -11.21 21.23 2.84
C MET A 89 -10.00 21.95 2.24
N ASP A 90 -9.73 23.18 2.65
CA ASP A 90 -8.62 23.95 2.09
C ASP A 90 -7.24 23.38 2.46
N LEU A 91 -7.11 22.76 3.64
CA LEU A 91 -5.87 22.07 4.04
C LEU A 91 -5.67 20.80 3.20
N VAL A 92 -6.72 20.01 2.99
CA VAL A 92 -6.66 18.79 2.18
C VAL A 92 -6.34 19.13 0.72
N VAL A 93 -7.02 20.11 0.15
CA VAL A 93 -6.78 20.59 -1.23
C VAL A 93 -5.33 21.05 -1.38
N LYS A 94 -4.85 21.90 -0.48
CA LYS A 94 -3.45 22.38 -0.50
C LYS A 94 -2.45 21.23 -0.44
N ALA A 95 -2.64 20.27 0.47
CA ALA A 95 -1.75 19.11 0.60
C ALA A 95 -1.75 18.23 -0.67
N ILE A 96 -2.87 18.14 -1.38
CA ILE A 96 -2.97 17.43 -2.67
C ILE A 96 -2.22 18.22 -3.76
N GLU A 97 -2.46 19.52 -3.88
CA GLU A 97 -1.85 20.39 -4.91
C GLU A 97 -0.33 20.48 -4.76
N GLU A 98 0.21 20.35 -3.53
CA GLU A 98 1.66 20.28 -3.27
C GLU A 98 2.29 18.98 -3.81
N ARG A 99 1.50 17.91 -4.05
CA ARG A 99 1.98 16.59 -4.49
C ARG A 99 1.65 16.25 -5.94
N THR A 100 0.65 16.91 -6.53
CA THR A 100 0.21 16.58 -7.90
C THR A 100 -0.59 17.72 -8.53
N ASN A 101 -0.56 17.79 -9.86
CA ASN A 101 -1.35 18.75 -10.67
C ASN A 101 -2.50 18.06 -11.42
N LYS A 102 -2.93 16.88 -10.98
CA LYS A 102 -4.04 16.13 -11.56
C LYS A 102 -5.40 16.83 -11.30
N PRO A 103 -6.45 16.53 -12.10
CA PRO A 103 -7.77 17.11 -11.91
C PRO A 103 -8.29 16.97 -10.48
N LEU A 104 -8.75 18.08 -9.89
CA LEU A 104 -9.23 18.15 -8.51
C LEU A 104 -10.54 18.94 -8.45
N LYS A 105 -11.57 18.38 -7.79
CA LYS A 105 -12.83 19.03 -7.48
C LYS A 105 -13.13 18.88 -6.00
N ARG A 106 -13.98 19.76 -5.45
CA ARG A 106 -14.34 19.77 -4.02
C ARG A 106 -15.84 19.96 -3.82
N VAL A 107 -16.38 19.31 -2.78
CA VAL A 107 -17.77 19.44 -2.34
C VAL A 107 -17.82 19.41 -0.83
N ILE A 108 -18.43 20.44 -0.21
CA ILE A 108 -18.64 20.55 1.23
C ILE A 108 -20.11 20.31 1.55
N ILE A 109 -20.42 19.21 2.24
CA ILE A 109 -21.80 18.74 2.49
C ILE A 109 -22.65 19.81 3.16
N GLN A 110 -22.12 20.49 4.19
CA GLN A 110 -22.86 21.53 4.92
C GLN A 110 -23.14 22.75 4.05
N GLU A 111 -22.20 23.17 3.21
CA GLU A 111 -22.35 24.36 2.36
C GLU A 111 -23.35 24.15 1.22
N VAL A 112 -23.36 22.95 0.60
CA VAL A 112 -24.28 22.66 -0.50
C VAL A 112 -25.70 22.31 -0.04
N GLY A 113 -25.91 22.17 1.28
CA GLY A 113 -27.23 21.94 1.88
C GLY A 113 -27.59 20.46 2.03
N GLY A 114 -26.61 19.62 2.32
CA GLY A 114 -26.77 18.23 2.76
C GLY A 114 -26.36 17.18 1.75
N THR A 115 -26.44 15.91 2.18
CA THR A 115 -25.90 14.75 1.47
C THR A 115 -26.45 14.60 0.06
N LEU A 116 -27.75 14.71 -0.16
CA LEU A 116 -28.34 14.48 -1.49
C LEU A 116 -27.86 15.49 -2.54
N LYS A 117 -27.70 16.76 -2.16
CA LYS A 117 -27.14 17.79 -3.03
C LYS A 117 -25.64 17.58 -3.27
N ALA A 118 -24.92 17.18 -2.23
CA ALA A 118 -23.50 16.84 -2.37
C ALA A 118 -23.30 15.67 -3.34
N VAL A 119 -24.13 14.62 -3.25
CA VAL A 119 -24.11 13.47 -4.16
C VAL A 119 -24.40 13.91 -5.59
N GLU A 120 -25.43 14.72 -5.83
CA GLU A 120 -25.77 15.22 -7.17
C GLU A 120 -24.59 15.96 -7.83
N ILE A 121 -23.97 16.89 -7.09
CA ILE A 121 -22.85 17.69 -7.59
C ILE A 121 -21.62 16.80 -7.84
N ALA A 122 -21.25 15.98 -6.87
CA ALA A 122 -20.04 15.17 -6.95
C ALA A 122 -20.13 14.05 -7.99
N VAL A 123 -21.31 13.46 -8.20
CA VAL A 123 -21.55 12.48 -9.29
C VAL A 123 -21.33 13.14 -10.66
N ARG A 124 -21.75 14.38 -10.84
CA ARG A 124 -21.50 15.14 -12.08
C ARG A 124 -20.00 15.34 -12.31
N TYR A 125 -19.27 15.82 -11.30
CA TYR A 125 -17.81 15.97 -11.37
C TYR A 125 -17.09 14.66 -11.65
N ALA A 126 -17.51 13.58 -10.98
CA ALA A 126 -16.90 12.27 -11.17
C ALA A 126 -17.13 11.73 -12.59
N LYS A 127 -18.35 11.90 -13.15
CA LYS A 127 -18.67 11.49 -14.53
C LYS A 127 -17.86 12.27 -15.56
N GLU A 128 -17.69 13.58 -15.39
CA GLU A 128 -16.82 14.41 -16.23
C GLU A 128 -15.40 13.88 -16.23
N MET A 129 -14.80 13.64 -15.04
CA MET A 129 -13.45 13.10 -14.91
C MET A 129 -13.31 11.69 -15.49
N VAL A 130 -14.30 10.80 -15.31
CA VAL A 130 -14.26 9.45 -15.90
C VAL A 130 -14.32 9.53 -17.42
N ALA A 131 -15.13 10.43 -17.98
CA ALA A 131 -15.19 10.64 -19.44
C ALA A 131 -13.83 11.10 -19.98
N GLU A 132 -13.19 12.07 -19.33
CA GLU A 132 -11.83 12.53 -19.69
C GLU A 132 -10.79 11.40 -19.54
N ALA A 133 -10.82 10.66 -18.41
CA ALA A 133 -9.94 9.52 -18.18
C ALA A 133 -10.07 8.45 -19.27
N SER A 134 -11.29 8.19 -19.75
CA SER A 134 -11.55 7.19 -20.78
C SER A 134 -10.93 7.52 -22.15
N MET A 135 -10.57 8.76 -22.39
CA MET A 135 -9.89 9.18 -23.62
C MET A 135 -8.39 8.91 -23.59
N LEU A 136 -7.81 8.64 -22.43
CA LEU A 136 -6.37 8.33 -22.32
C LEU A 136 -6.09 6.94 -22.89
N GLN A 137 -5.05 6.88 -23.70
CA GLN A 137 -4.53 5.63 -24.21
C GLN A 137 -3.37 5.12 -23.34
N LYS A 138 -3.24 3.81 -23.23
CA LYS A 138 -2.04 3.20 -22.62
C LYS A 138 -0.83 3.37 -23.53
N GLU A 139 0.28 3.72 -22.92
CA GLU A 139 1.60 3.79 -23.57
C GLU A 139 2.51 2.72 -22.97
N GLU A 140 3.57 2.35 -23.70
CA GLU A 140 4.59 1.42 -23.23
C GLU A 140 5.63 2.14 -22.38
N PHE A 141 5.95 1.59 -21.19
CA PHE A 141 6.92 2.14 -20.25
C PHE A 141 7.92 1.06 -19.81
N PRO A 142 9.18 1.44 -19.55
CA PRO A 142 10.15 0.55 -18.92
C PRO A 142 9.78 0.25 -17.47
N LEU A 143 10.22 -0.89 -16.93
CA LEU A 143 10.01 -1.25 -15.53
C LEU A 143 10.62 -0.23 -14.55
N SER A 144 11.54 0.62 -14.97
CA SER A 144 12.09 1.70 -14.14
C SER A 144 11.04 2.71 -13.67
N GLU A 145 9.87 2.78 -14.31
CA GLU A 145 8.74 3.62 -13.89
C GLU A 145 7.82 2.91 -12.87
N LEU A 146 8.06 1.63 -12.55
CA LEU A 146 7.23 0.86 -11.65
C LEU A 146 7.72 0.97 -10.20
N ILE A 147 6.78 1.23 -9.28
CA ILE A 147 6.96 1.19 -7.83
C ILE A 147 6.10 0.05 -7.29
N VAL A 148 6.73 -0.96 -6.70
CA VAL A 148 6.07 -2.14 -6.11
C VAL A 148 6.20 -2.07 -4.60
N GLY A 149 5.09 -2.19 -3.87
CA GLY A 149 5.11 -2.37 -2.42
C GLY A 149 5.08 -3.85 -2.05
N THR A 150 5.80 -4.25 -1.02
CA THR A 150 5.81 -5.63 -0.51
C THR A 150 5.28 -5.70 0.91
N GLU A 151 4.37 -6.64 1.17
CA GLU A 151 3.62 -6.78 2.42
C GLU A 151 3.55 -8.25 2.84
N CYS A 152 3.30 -8.54 4.13
CA CYS A 152 2.91 -9.87 4.57
C CYS A 152 1.89 -9.83 5.72
N GLY A 153 0.91 -10.75 5.66
CA GLY A 153 -0.12 -10.85 6.69
C GLY A 153 -0.66 -12.27 6.82
N GLY A 154 -1.04 -12.67 8.06
CA GLY A 154 -1.45 -14.05 8.32
C GLY A 154 -0.31 -15.05 8.07
N SER A 155 0.92 -14.69 8.43
CA SER A 155 2.13 -15.46 8.13
C SER A 155 2.15 -16.81 8.84
N ASP A 156 2.75 -17.81 8.19
CA ASP A 156 3.14 -19.11 8.71
C ASP A 156 4.60 -19.41 8.30
N PRO A 157 5.23 -20.53 8.69
CA PRO A 157 6.60 -20.86 8.30
C PRO A 157 6.84 -20.87 6.79
N THR A 158 5.82 -21.21 5.97
CA THR A 158 5.94 -21.21 4.51
C THR A 158 6.08 -19.81 3.92
N SER A 159 5.64 -18.78 4.66
CA SER A 159 5.85 -17.38 4.28
C SER A 159 7.35 -17.06 4.22
N GLY A 160 8.09 -17.38 5.29
CA GLY A 160 9.54 -17.16 5.37
C GLY A 160 10.37 -18.10 4.48
N LEU A 161 9.90 -19.35 4.27
CA LEU A 161 10.62 -20.36 3.51
C LEU A 161 10.40 -20.28 1.99
N ALA A 162 9.27 -19.74 1.53
CA ALA A 162 8.94 -19.76 0.11
C ALA A 162 8.35 -18.43 -0.40
N ALA A 163 7.26 -17.93 0.18
CA ALA A 163 6.56 -16.77 -0.37
C ALA A 163 7.43 -15.49 -0.31
N ASN A 164 8.01 -15.18 0.84
CA ASN A 164 8.86 -14.00 1.01
C ASN A 164 10.16 -14.07 0.20
N PRO A 165 10.89 -15.20 0.14
CA PRO A 165 12.02 -15.36 -0.78
C PRO A 165 11.65 -15.16 -2.26
N ALA A 166 10.49 -15.68 -2.72
CA ALA A 166 10.02 -15.46 -4.09
C ALA A 166 9.70 -13.97 -4.35
N ILE A 167 9.08 -13.28 -3.38
CA ILE A 167 8.84 -11.83 -3.45
C ILE A 167 10.17 -11.07 -3.46
N GLY A 168 11.14 -11.48 -2.65
CA GLY A 168 12.47 -10.88 -2.64
C GLY A 168 13.21 -11.01 -3.97
N ALA A 169 13.17 -12.18 -4.59
CA ALA A 169 13.74 -12.37 -5.92
C ALA A 169 13.03 -11.50 -6.98
N MET A 170 11.71 -11.39 -6.93
CA MET A 170 10.96 -10.46 -7.77
C MET A 170 11.36 -9.00 -7.49
N SER A 171 11.51 -8.61 -6.22
CA SER A 171 11.98 -7.28 -5.80
C SER A 171 13.34 -6.95 -6.40
N ASP A 172 14.31 -7.88 -6.29
CA ASP A 172 15.63 -7.72 -6.90
C ASP A 172 15.57 -7.54 -8.42
N LEU A 173 14.70 -8.27 -9.11
CA LEU A 173 14.50 -8.11 -10.56
C LEU A 173 13.89 -6.75 -10.91
N VAL A 174 12.95 -6.22 -10.12
CA VAL A 174 12.41 -4.86 -10.28
C VAL A 174 13.52 -3.82 -10.13
N VAL A 175 14.34 -3.95 -9.08
CA VAL A 175 15.48 -3.05 -8.81
C VAL A 175 16.53 -3.14 -9.92
N GLN A 176 16.88 -4.34 -10.38
CA GLN A 176 17.81 -4.54 -11.50
C GLN A 176 17.31 -3.92 -12.81
N ALA A 177 16.01 -3.88 -13.02
CA ALA A 177 15.39 -3.20 -14.15
C ALA A 177 15.30 -1.66 -13.96
N GLY A 178 15.84 -1.13 -12.86
CA GLY A 178 15.85 0.31 -12.53
C GLY A 178 14.57 0.79 -11.85
N GLY A 179 13.65 -0.09 -11.47
CA GLY A 179 12.42 0.25 -10.76
C GLY A 179 12.62 0.46 -9.25
N THR A 180 11.52 0.63 -8.54
CA THR A 180 11.51 0.82 -7.09
C THR A 180 10.74 -0.30 -6.40
N SER A 181 11.32 -0.87 -5.35
CA SER A 181 10.65 -1.80 -4.43
C SER A 181 10.62 -1.21 -3.04
N ILE A 182 9.45 -1.24 -2.39
CA ILE A 182 9.26 -0.74 -1.02
C ILE A 182 9.12 -1.94 -0.09
N LEU A 183 10.02 -2.07 0.88
CA LEU A 183 9.90 -2.97 2.02
C LEU A 183 9.24 -2.22 3.17
N SER A 184 8.22 -2.78 3.78
CA SER A 184 7.41 -2.20 4.84
C SER A 184 7.39 -3.04 6.12
N GLU A 185 6.58 -2.64 7.13
CA GLU A 185 6.33 -3.37 8.37
C GLU A 185 7.50 -3.32 9.36
N THR A 186 7.80 -2.10 9.89
CA THR A 186 8.91 -1.85 10.82
C THR A 186 8.91 -2.79 12.04
N SER A 187 7.73 -3.15 12.57
CA SER A 187 7.61 -4.11 13.67
C SER A 187 8.18 -5.49 13.35
N GLU A 188 8.28 -5.83 12.08
CA GLU A 188 8.80 -7.09 11.57
C GLU A 188 10.26 -7.00 11.10
N PHE A 189 10.97 -5.94 11.49
CA PHE A 189 12.45 -5.84 11.39
C PHE A 189 13.13 -6.11 12.73
N ILE A 190 12.39 -6.01 13.84
CA ILE A 190 12.92 -6.13 15.20
C ILE A 190 13.58 -7.52 15.39
N GLY A 191 14.84 -7.51 15.80
CA GLY A 191 15.69 -8.69 15.91
C GLY A 191 16.42 -9.08 14.62
N ALA A 192 16.01 -8.55 13.46
CA ALA A 192 16.66 -8.74 12.15
C ALA A 192 17.17 -7.43 11.53
N GLU A 193 17.00 -6.28 12.20
CA GLU A 193 17.39 -4.94 11.72
C GLU A 193 18.85 -4.84 11.31
N HIS A 194 19.73 -5.58 12.00
CA HIS A 194 21.15 -5.62 11.70
C HIS A 194 21.46 -6.22 10.33
N ILE A 195 20.61 -7.10 9.80
CA ILE A 195 20.75 -7.69 8.46
C ILE A 195 20.39 -6.61 7.41
N LEU A 196 19.31 -5.86 7.62
CA LEU A 196 18.92 -4.76 6.76
C LEU A 196 19.97 -3.63 6.79
N ALA A 197 20.42 -3.23 7.98
CA ALA A 197 21.38 -2.15 8.16
C ALA A 197 22.74 -2.42 7.45
N ARG A 198 23.19 -3.67 7.37
CA ARG A 198 24.40 -4.05 6.60
C ARG A 198 24.26 -3.80 5.10
N ARG A 199 23.04 -3.70 4.58
CA ARG A 199 22.73 -3.45 3.17
C ARG A 199 22.51 -1.98 2.85
N ALA A 200 22.57 -1.10 3.86
CA ALA A 200 22.42 0.35 3.67
C ALA A 200 23.54 0.90 2.79
N ILE A 201 23.20 1.77 1.84
CA ILE A 201 24.19 2.41 0.93
C ILE A 201 25.12 3.37 1.62
N ASN A 202 24.74 3.90 2.79
CA ASN A 202 25.49 4.84 3.57
C ASN A 202 25.12 4.79 5.07
N LYS A 203 25.86 5.54 5.90
CA LYS A 203 25.65 5.59 7.34
C LYS A 203 24.29 6.18 7.74
N GLU A 204 23.77 7.14 7.01
CA GLU A 204 22.48 7.77 7.30
C GLU A 204 21.33 6.74 7.20
N VAL A 205 21.28 6.00 6.10
CA VAL A 205 20.30 4.91 5.90
C VAL A 205 20.48 3.81 6.94
N HIS A 206 21.72 3.42 7.26
CA HIS A 206 22.03 2.45 8.32
C HIS A 206 21.45 2.90 9.66
N ASP A 207 21.75 4.11 10.10
CA ASP A 207 21.33 4.61 11.41
C ASP A 207 19.81 4.79 11.46
N ARG A 208 19.20 5.17 10.33
CA ARG A 208 17.75 5.34 10.23
C ARG A 208 16.99 4.02 10.39
N ILE A 209 17.52 2.89 9.90
CA ILE A 209 16.93 1.57 10.11
C ILE A 209 16.85 1.23 11.60
N TYR A 210 17.92 1.48 12.37
CA TYR A 210 17.91 1.27 13.82
C TYR A 210 17.00 2.27 14.55
N GLU A 211 16.95 3.51 14.07
CA GLU A 211 16.08 4.54 14.67
C GLU A 211 14.60 4.16 14.61
N ILE A 212 14.09 3.75 13.42
CA ILE A 212 12.67 3.40 13.27
C ILE A 212 12.30 2.17 14.11
N THR A 213 13.15 1.14 14.18
CA THR A 213 12.92 -0.05 14.99
C THR A 213 12.97 0.25 16.48
N SER A 214 13.96 1.01 16.96
CA SER A 214 14.09 1.40 18.36
C SER A 214 12.94 2.31 18.80
N ARG A 215 12.50 3.24 17.95
CA ARG A 215 11.35 4.11 18.20
C ARG A 215 10.06 3.30 18.32
N PHE A 216 9.90 2.27 17.48
CA PHE A 216 8.75 1.39 17.53
C PHE A 216 8.69 0.63 18.87
N GLU A 217 9.79 -0.01 19.31
CA GLU A 217 9.87 -0.68 20.61
C GLU A 217 9.64 0.28 21.78
N ALA A 218 10.27 1.46 21.75
CA ALA A 218 10.11 2.49 22.81
C ALA A 218 8.66 2.93 22.98
N HIS A 219 7.87 2.98 21.89
CA HIS A 219 6.45 3.31 21.96
C HIS A 219 5.65 2.27 22.76
N PHE A 220 5.91 0.97 22.57
CA PHE A 220 5.27 -0.08 23.36
C PHE A 220 5.71 -0.05 24.83
N HIS A 221 7.01 0.12 25.09
CA HIS A 221 7.53 0.22 26.45
C HIS A 221 6.92 1.42 27.21
N ALA A 222 6.64 2.54 26.54
CA ALA A 222 6.04 3.72 27.16
C ALA A 222 4.62 3.47 27.68
N VAL A 223 3.91 2.47 27.15
CA VAL A 223 2.58 2.05 27.64
C VAL A 223 2.63 0.78 28.51
N GLY A 224 3.84 0.33 28.87
CA GLY A 224 4.05 -0.83 29.74
C GLY A 224 3.95 -2.20 29.04
N GLU A 225 4.05 -2.21 27.71
CA GLU A 225 3.92 -3.40 26.87
C GLU A 225 5.24 -3.76 26.19
N ASP A 226 5.35 -5.01 25.71
CA ASP A 226 6.42 -5.47 24.84
C ASP A 226 5.80 -5.94 23.52
N VAL A 227 6.35 -5.48 22.40
CA VAL A 227 5.90 -5.87 21.06
C VAL A 227 5.85 -7.38 20.85
N ARG A 228 6.72 -8.13 21.53
CA ARG A 228 6.81 -9.61 21.50
C ARG A 228 5.59 -10.30 22.11
N GLN A 229 4.79 -9.61 22.90
CA GLN A 229 3.54 -10.17 23.44
C GLN A 229 2.43 -10.21 22.37
N GLY A 230 2.40 -9.23 21.47
CA GLY A 230 1.41 -9.12 20.39
C GLY A 230 1.87 -9.69 19.05
N ASN A 231 3.17 -9.78 18.83
CA ASN A 231 3.77 -10.27 17.58
C ASN A 231 4.81 -11.38 17.88
N PRO A 232 4.68 -12.61 17.35
CA PRO A 232 3.64 -13.13 16.42
C PRO A 232 2.23 -13.19 17.02
N SER A 233 1.23 -12.95 16.18
CA SER A 233 -0.17 -13.07 16.58
C SER A 233 -0.56 -14.51 16.95
N PRO A 234 -1.69 -14.73 17.66
CA PRO A 234 -2.17 -16.09 17.93
C PRO A 234 -2.31 -16.94 16.66
N GLY A 235 -2.74 -16.36 15.55
CA GLY A 235 -2.84 -17.04 14.26
C GLY A 235 -1.48 -17.45 13.68
N ASN A 236 -0.46 -16.61 13.81
CA ASN A 236 0.91 -16.95 13.39
C ASN A 236 1.49 -18.09 14.25
N LYS A 237 1.27 -18.04 15.56
CA LYS A 237 1.70 -19.12 16.51
C LYS A 237 0.99 -20.44 16.21
N ALA A 238 -0.32 -20.40 15.97
CA ALA A 238 -1.09 -21.58 15.54
C ALA A 238 -0.62 -22.12 14.17
N GLY A 239 -0.07 -21.26 13.32
CA GLY A 239 0.59 -21.63 12.04
C GLY A 239 1.96 -22.25 12.20
N GLY A 240 2.61 -22.10 13.38
CA GLY A 240 3.92 -22.68 13.68
C GLY A 240 5.07 -21.69 13.87
N ILE A 241 4.83 -20.37 13.77
CA ILE A 241 5.85 -19.35 14.08
C ILE A 241 5.96 -19.20 15.61
N THR A 242 7.20 -19.18 16.15
CA THR A 242 7.43 -19.22 17.59
C THR A 242 7.76 -17.86 18.20
N THR A 243 8.66 -17.09 17.59
CA THR A 243 9.15 -15.80 18.14
C THR A 243 9.02 -14.67 17.13
N LEU A 244 9.14 -13.43 17.61
CA LEU A 244 9.19 -12.25 16.76
C LEU A 244 10.43 -12.28 15.85
N GLU A 245 11.58 -12.66 16.39
CA GLU A 245 12.84 -12.72 15.65
C GLU A 245 12.77 -13.73 14.50
N GLU A 246 12.16 -14.91 14.72
CA GLU A 246 11.89 -15.89 13.66
C GLU A 246 11.00 -15.28 12.56
N LYS A 247 9.93 -14.60 12.97
CA LYS A 247 9.02 -13.93 12.03
C LYS A 247 9.74 -12.84 11.24
N SER A 248 10.55 -12.02 11.93
CA SER A 248 11.32 -10.92 11.32
C SER A 248 12.35 -11.44 10.32
N LEU A 249 13.08 -12.50 10.65
CA LEU A 249 13.99 -13.15 9.70
C LEU A 249 13.28 -13.61 8.44
N GLY A 250 12.07 -14.15 8.56
CA GLY A 250 11.26 -14.53 7.41
C GLY A 250 10.72 -13.32 6.62
N CYS A 251 10.32 -12.24 7.32
CA CYS A 251 9.71 -11.06 6.74
C CYS A 251 10.68 -10.27 5.86
N ILE A 252 11.91 -10.01 6.33
CA ILE A 252 12.88 -9.17 5.62
C ILE A 252 13.30 -9.73 4.25
N HIS A 253 13.05 -11.03 4.00
CA HIS A 253 13.30 -11.65 2.70
C HIS A 253 12.50 -11.03 1.57
N LYS A 254 11.34 -10.38 1.84
CA LYS A 254 10.56 -9.64 0.83
C LYS A 254 11.37 -8.53 0.14
N GLY A 255 12.37 -7.97 0.82
CA GLY A 255 13.27 -6.95 0.27
C GLY A 255 14.44 -7.52 -0.56
N GLY A 256 14.48 -8.83 -0.84
CA GLY A 256 15.56 -9.45 -1.61
C GLY A 256 16.95 -9.19 -1.02
N HIS A 257 17.93 -8.97 -1.90
CA HIS A 257 19.35 -8.77 -1.56
C HIS A 257 19.90 -7.39 -2.01
N SER A 258 19.11 -6.61 -2.72
CA SER A 258 19.53 -5.29 -3.23
C SER A 258 19.95 -4.33 -2.11
N PRO A 259 20.88 -3.39 -2.35
CA PRO A 259 21.21 -2.34 -1.40
C PRO A 259 19.97 -1.51 -1.05
N ILE A 260 19.87 -1.07 0.21
CA ILE A 260 18.80 -0.22 0.70
C ILE A 260 19.21 1.24 0.51
N ASN A 261 18.48 1.96 -0.35
CA ASN A 261 18.86 3.29 -0.81
C ASN A 261 18.29 4.41 0.08
N ALA A 262 17.14 4.19 0.73
CA ALA A 262 16.52 5.19 1.58
C ALA A 262 15.55 4.54 2.60
N VAL A 263 15.22 5.30 3.65
CA VAL A 263 14.14 5.00 4.60
C VAL A 263 13.18 6.18 4.62
N TYR A 264 11.93 5.93 4.26
CA TYR A 264 10.86 6.92 4.23
C TYR A 264 9.98 6.81 5.47
N ASP A 265 9.51 7.94 5.96
CA ASP A 265 8.47 7.98 6.98
C ASP A 265 7.12 7.53 6.40
N TYR A 266 6.16 7.24 7.29
CA TYR A 266 4.80 6.80 6.96
C TYR A 266 4.14 7.68 5.90
N ALA A 267 3.68 7.06 4.80
CA ALA A 267 2.95 7.70 3.70
C ALA A 267 3.69 8.86 2.97
N LYS A 268 5.01 8.98 3.15
CA LYS A 268 5.81 9.96 2.38
C LYS A 268 6.00 9.47 0.96
N GLN A 269 5.99 10.42 0.03
CA GLN A 269 6.11 10.14 -1.40
C GLN A 269 7.47 9.51 -1.73
N VAL A 270 7.43 8.38 -2.42
CA VAL A 270 8.58 7.67 -2.98
C VAL A 270 8.61 7.92 -4.48
N GLU A 271 9.78 8.27 -4.99
CA GLU A 271 9.96 8.47 -6.43
C GLU A 271 10.25 7.13 -7.15
N SER A 272 9.99 7.08 -8.46
CA SER A 272 10.46 5.98 -9.30
C SER A 272 11.99 5.97 -9.40
N LYS A 273 12.57 4.82 -9.80
CA LYS A 273 14.03 4.67 -10.01
C LYS A 273 14.88 4.77 -8.74
N GLN A 274 14.29 4.50 -7.58
CA GLN A 274 14.98 4.56 -6.28
C GLN A 274 15.63 3.23 -5.86
N GLY A 275 15.37 2.13 -6.58
CA GLY A 275 15.82 0.80 -6.16
C GLY A 275 15.06 0.28 -4.93
N LEU A 276 15.73 -0.42 -4.01
CA LEU A 276 15.10 -0.88 -2.78
C LEU A 276 15.08 0.25 -1.74
N VAL A 277 13.91 0.52 -1.20
CA VAL A 277 13.69 1.47 -0.10
C VAL A 277 12.87 0.84 1.02
N ILE A 278 12.98 1.38 2.22
CA ILE A 278 12.12 1.04 3.36
C ILE A 278 11.09 2.15 3.56
N MET A 279 9.86 1.79 3.89
CA MET A 279 8.87 2.73 4.43
C MET A 279 8.52 2.32 5.86
N ASP A 280 8.67 3.24 6.79
CA ASP A 280 8.31 3.04 8.19
C ASP A 280 6.80 2.93 8.35
N THR A 281 6.32 1.71 8.59
CA THR A 281 4.90 1.40 8.72
C THR A 281 4.63 0.47 9.91
N PRO A 282 3.43 0.51 10.50
CA PRO A 282 3.07 -0.49 11.50
C PRO A 282 2.89 -1.88 10.87
N GLY A 283 2.91 -2.93 11.70
CA GLY A 283 2.62 -4.32 11.29
C GLY A 283 1.10 -4.62 11.16
N ASN A 284 0.29 -3.61 10.89
CA ASN A 284 -1.13 -3.77 10.56
C ASN A 284 -1.30 -3.67 9.05
N ASP A 285 -1.61 -4.79 8.39
CA ASP A 285 -1.61 -4.93 6.94
C ASP A 285 -2.35 -3.78 6.21
N PRO A 286 -3.62 -3.41 6.56
CA PRO A 286 -4.30 -2.33 5.84
C PRO A 286 -3.65 -0.96 6.04
N ALA A 287 -3.02 -0.70 7.19
CA ALA A 287 -2.36 0.57 7.45
C ALA A 287 -0.98 0.66 6.77
N SER A 288 -0.26 -0.46 6.69
CA SER A 288 1.02 -0.56 5.99
C SER A 288 0.82 -0.42 4.48
N VAL A 289 -0.13 -1.17 3.90
CA VAL A 289 -0.50 -1.05 2.47
C VAL A 289 -0.96 0.36 2.14
N ALA A 290 -1.78 0.98 3.01
CA ALA A 290 -2.23 2.36 2.84
C ALA A 290 -1.07 3.35 2.72
N ALA A 291 -0.04 3.21 3.57
CA ALA A 291 1.14 4.06 3.52
C ALA A 291 1.95 3.88 2.24
N MET A 292 2.18 2.64 1.80
CA MET A 292 2.90 2.37 0.55
C MET A 292 2.16 2.90 -0.67
N VAL A 293 0.83 2.73 -0.73
CA VAL A 293 0.01 3.27 -1.82
C VAL A 293 0.00 4.79 -1.80
N ALA A 294 -0.12 5.41 -0.62
CA ALA A 294 0.01 6.86 -0.47
C ALA A 294 1.43 7.35 -0.85
N GLY A 295 2.44 6.53 -0.59
CA GLY A 295 3.82 6.75 -1.03
C GLY A 295 4.04 6.62 -2.54
N GLY A 296 3.05 6.12 -3.29
CA GLY A 296 3.12 6.03 -4.76
C GLY A 296 3.22 4.62 -5.31
N ALA A 297 3.17 3.57 -4.49
CA ALA A 297 3.15 2.19 -4.98
C ALA A 297 1.98 1.98 -5.95
N GLN A 298 2.29 1.44 -7.13
CA GLN A 298 1.33 1.20 -8.19
C GLN A 298 0.74 -0.22 -8.10
N VAL A 299 1.52 -1.17 -7.58
CA VAL A 299 1.16 -2.57 -7.34
C VAL A 299 1.65 -2.97 -5.96
N ILE A 300 0.86 -3.74 -5.22
CA ILE A 300 1.27 -4.38 -3.97
C ILE A 300 1.41 -5.88 -4.20
N VAL A 301 2.48 -6.47 -3.67
CA VAL A 301 2.67 -7.91 -3.62
C VAL A 301 2.63 -8.35 -2.16
N PHE A 302 1.62 -9.14 -1.83
CA PHE A 302 1.24 -9.45 -0.46
C PHE A 302 1.34 -10.95 -0.19
N SER A 303 2.26 -11.38 0.65
CA SER A 303 2.36 -12.79 1.05
C SER A 303 1.43 -13.13 2.21
N SER A 304 0.86 -14.34 2.19
CA SER A 304 0.04 -14.85 3.28
C SER A 304 0.14 -16.37 3.38
N GLY A 305 0.60 -16.88 4.51
CA GLY A 305 0.67 -18.32 4.76
C GLY A 305 -0.70 -18.93 5.08
N ARG A 306 -1.49 -18.25 5.91
CA ARG A 306 -2.83 -18.71 6.33
C ARG A 306 -3.96 -18.19 5.43
N GLY A 307 -3.65 -17.25 4.56
CA GLY A 307 -4.60 -16.59 3.68
C GLY A 307 -5.15 -15.29 4.27
N SER A 308 -5.15 -14.24 3.45
CA SER A 308 -5.74 -12.94 3.77
C SER A 308 -6.44 -12.41 2.51
N PRO A 309 -7.70 -12.00 2.60
CA PRO A 309 -8.42 -11.44 1.45
C PRO A 309 -8.13 -9.96 1.20
N VAL A 310 -7.44 -9.27 2.13
CA VAL A 310 -7.22 -7.81 2.09
C VAL A 310 -6.80 -7.32 0.71
N GLY A 311 -7.59 -6.36 0.17
CA GLY A 311 -7.32 -5.66 -1.09
C GLY A 311 -6.95 -4.20 -0.85
N HIS A 312 -7.07 -3.38 -1.91
CA HIS A 312 -6.93 -1.93 -1.80
C HIS A 312 -7.67 -1.23 -2.97
N PRO A 313 -8.38 -0.11 -2.75
CA PRO A 313 -9.19 0.51 -3.79
C PRO A 313 -8.38 1.14 -4.93
N ILE A 314 -7.14 1.59 -4.66
CA ILE A 314 -6.32 2.35 -5.60
C ILE A 314 -5.30 1.47 -6.33
N ALA A 315 -4.63 0.57 -5.60
CA ALA A 315 -3.58 -0.28 -6.16
C ALA A 315 -4.00 -1.75 -6.18
N PRO A 316 -3.76 -2.50 -7.27
CA PRO A 316 -3.95 -3.94 -7.29
C PRO A 316 -3.04 -4.61 -6.25
N VAL A 317 -3.58 -5.63 -5.56
CA VAL A 317 -2.88 -6.42 -4.55
C VAL A 317 -2.75 -7.85 -5.04
N VAL A 318 -1.54 -8.26 -5.45
CA VAL A 318 -1.21 -9.62 -5.88
C VAL A 318 -0.95 -10.47 -4.64
N LYS A 319 -1.77 -11.48 -4.40
CA LYS A 319 -1.65 -12.37 -3.24
C LYS A 319 -0.75 -13.57 -3.53
N VAL A 320 0.22 -13.80 -2.64
CA VAL A 320 1.22 -14.87 -2.78
C VAL A 320 1.16 -15.78 -1.55
N THR A 321 1.16 -17.10 -1.72
CA THR A 321 1.31 -18.04 -0.61
C THR A 321 2.41 -19.06 -0.86
N GLY A 322 3.13 -19.45 0.20
CA GLY A 322 4.02 -20.62 0.19
C GLY A 322 3.31 -21.93 0.61
N ASN A 323 2.04 -21.84 1.03
CA ASN A 323 1.27 -22.95 1.56
C ASN A 323 0.33 -23.54 0.51
N LYS A 324 0.62 -24.78 0.07
CA LYS A 324 -0.17 -25.48 -0.95
C LYS A 324 -1.62 -25.70 -0.52
N ILE A 325 -1.86 -25.94 0.79
CA ILE A 325 -3.20 -26.17 1.32
C ILE A 325 -4.01 -24.86 1.31
N THR A 326 -3.40 -23.77 1.76
CA THR A 326 -4.00 -22.42 1.71
C THR A 326 -4.31 -22.03 0.26
N PHE A 327 -3.40 -22.30 -0.68
CA PHE A 327 -3.63 -22.03 -2.09
C PHE A 327 -4.88 -22.74 -2.64
N ALA A 328 -5.04 -24.03 -2.28
CA ALA A 328 -6.19 -24.81 -2.71
C ALA A 328 -7.50 -24.39 -2.02
N ASN A 329 -7.43 -24.05 -0.71
CA ASN A 329 -8.62 -23.71 0.06
C ASN A 329 -9.12 -22.27 -0.18
N MET A 330 -8.24 -21.37 -0.60
CA MET A 330 -8.53 -19.95 -0.84
C MET A 330 -8.26 -19.56 -2.31
N GLU A 331 -8.69 -20.43 -3.22
CA GLU A 331 -8.50 -20.22 -4.66
C GLU A 331 -9.08 -18.88 -5.13
N ASP A 332 -10.17 -18.42 -4.54
CA ASP A 332 -10.80 -17.13 -4.87
C ASP A 332 -9.99 -15.91 -4.42
N ASN A 333 -9.00 -16.09 -3.54
CA ASN A 333 -8.28 -14.98 -2.90
C ASN A 333 -6.79 -14.91 -3.28
N ILE A 334 -6.16 -16.05 -3.57
CA ILE A 334 -4.69 -16.14 -3.75
C ILE A 334 -4.34 -16.23 -5.24
N ASP A 335 -3.53 -15.28 -5.71
CA ASP A 335 -3.15 -15.19 -7.13
C ASP A 335 -1.97 -16.10 -7.50
N PHE A 336 -1.00 -16.30 -6.57
CA PHE A 336 0.26 -16.98 -6.85
C PHE A 336 0.65 -17.99 -5.77
N CYS A 337 1.14 -19.17 -6.19
CA CYS A 337 1.64 -20.22 -5.29
C CYS A 337 3.16 -20.36 -5.40
N ALA A 338 3.87 -20.08 -4.31
CA ALA A 338 5.32 -20.29 -4.18
C ALA A 338 5.69 -21.64 -3.55
N ALA A 339 4.72 -22.50 -3.22
CA ALA A 339 4.97 -23.83 -2.64
C ALA A 339 5.93 -24.72 -3.44
N PRO A 340 6.03 -24.62 -4.79
CA PRO A 340 7.01 -25.39 -5.55
C PRO A 340 8.47 -25.26 -5.06
N LEU A 341 8.82 -24.16 -4.38
CA LEU A 341 10.14 -24.01 -3.75
C LEU A 341 10.37 -25.05 -2.63
N ILE A 342 9.37 -25.24 -1.76
CA ILE A 342 9.46 -26.15 -0.61
C ILE A 342 9.61 -27.61 -1.09
N TYR A 343 9.00 -27.95 -2.22
CA TYR A 343 9.06 -29.30 -2.78
C TYR A 343 10.22 -29.52 -3.76
N GLY A 344 11.10 -28.51 -3.94
CA GLY A 344 12.24 -28.61 -4.84
C GLY A 344 11.87 -28.67 -6.34
N GLU A 345 10.66 -28.26 -6.69
CA GLU A 345 10.15 -28.26 -8.07
C GLU A 345 10.60 -27.00 -8.84
N LYS A 346 10.83 -25.88 -8.13
CA LYS A 346 11.32 -24.61 -8.68
C LYS A 346 12.35 -23.97 -7.73
N THR A 347 13.26 -23.18 -8.30
CA THR A 347 14.20 -22.35 -7.53
C THR A 347 13.56 -21.00 -7.16
N VAL A 348 14.20 -20.27 -6.25
CA VAL A 348 13.78 -18.91 -5.84
C VAL A 348 13.78 -17.97 -7.04
N GLU A 349 14.83 -18.06 -7.90
CA GLU A 349 14.98 -17.20 -9.08
C GLU A 349 13.89 -17.48 -10.13
N GLN A 350 13.51 -18.75 -10.32
CA GLN A 350 12.41 -19.13 -11.21
C GLN A 350 11.08 -18.56 -10.71
N LEU A 351 10.80 -18.71 -9.40
CA LEU A 351 9.58 -18.17 -8.80
C LEU A 351 9.57 -16.63 -8.80
N GLY A 352 10.71 -15.99 -8.56
CA GLY A 352 10.85 -14.54 -8.68
C GLY A 352 10.54 -14.03 -10.09
N THR A 353 11.01 -14.75 -11.11
CA THR A 353 10.73 -14.44 -12.52
C THR A 353 9.25 -14.64 -12.85
N ASP A 354 8.65 -15.75 -12.42
CA ASP A 354 7.22 -16.01 -12.63
C ASP A 354 6.34 -14.96 -11.94
N LEU A 355 6.71 -14.56 -10.72
CA LEU A 355 6.00 -13.53 -9.97
C LEU A 355 6.17 -12.15 -10.60
N LEU A 356 7.36 -11.80 -11.10
CA LEU A 356 7.57 -10.57 -11.86
C LEU A 356 6.68 -10.53 -13.11
N ASN A 357 6.58 -11.63 -13.86
CA ASN A 357 5.70 -11.71 -15.01
C ASN A 357 4.24 -11.44 -14.64
N MET A 358 3.75 -12.01 -13.50
CA MET A 358 2.42 -11.72 -12.99
C MET A 358 2.24 -10.26 -12.60
N VAL A 359 3.23 -9.63 -11.96
CA VAL A 359 3.22 -8.19 -11.62
C VAL A 359 3.13 -7.34 -12.88
N VAL A 360 3.88 -7.67 -13.93
CA VAL A 360 3.83 -6.99 -15.23
C VAL A 360 2.47 -7.16 -15.91
N GLU A 361 1.90 -8.36 -15.92
CA GLU A 361 0.54 -8.61 -16.43
C GLU A 361 -0.49 -7.77 -15.66
N THR A 362 -0.35 -7.71 -14.32
CA THR A 362 -1.20 -6.88 -13.45
C THR A 362 -1.03 -5.39 -13.77
N ALA A 363 0.20 -4.92 -13.96
CA ALA A 363 0.47 -3.55 -14.38
C ALA A 363 -0.13 -3.24 -15.76
N CYS A 364 -0.14 -4.18 -16.68
CA CYS A 364 -0.79 -4.06 -17.99
C CYS A 364 -2.32 -4.08 -17.93
N GLY A 365 -2.93 -4.35 -16.74
CA GLY A 365 -4.38 -4.24 -16.53
C GLY A 365 -5.09 -5.54 -16.20
N LYS A 366 -4.37 -6.67 -16.06
CA LYS A 366 -4.95 -7.89 -15.50
C LYS A 366 -5.44 -7.60 -14.09
N GLN A 367 -6.68 -7.96 -13.80
CA GLN A 367 -7.24 -7.83 -12.47
C GLN A 367 -6.68 -8.89 -11.53
N THR A 368 -6.37 -8.50 -10.29
CA THR A 368 -6.11 -9.44 -9.20
C THR A 368 -7.43 -10.00 -8.65
N LYS A 369 -7.36 -11.10 -7.94
CA LYS A 369 -8.55 -11.70 -7.29
C LYS A 369 -9.20 -10.76 -6.29
N ALA A 370 -8.39 -10.00 -5.52
CA ALA A 370 -8.90 -8.98 -4.61
C ALA A 370 -9.66 -7.85 -5.34
N GLU A 371 -9.17 -7.40 -6.51
CA GLU A 371 -9.90 -6.42 -7.34
C GLU A 371 -11.20 -7.00 -7.90
N ALA A 372 -11.18 -8.26 -8.38
CA ALA A 372 -12.36 -8.92 -8.93
C ALA A 372 -13.47 -9.12 -7.88
N LEU A 373 -13.10 -9.34 -6.62
CA LEU A 373 -14.02 -9.45 -5.49
C LEU A 373 -14.45 -8.08 -4.94
N GLY A 374 -13.82 -6.99 -5.38
CA GLY A 374 -14.14 -5.63 -4.93
C GLY A 374 -13.67 -5.31 -3.52
N PHE A 375 -12.58 -5.92 -3.04
CA PHE A 375 -12.02 -5.66 -1.73
C PHE A 375 -11.31 -4.30 -1.67
N VAL A 376 -11.64 -3.50 -0.66
CA VAL A 376 -11.24 -2.08 -0.56
C VAL A 376 -10.77 -1.70 0.86
N GLU A 377 -10.19 -2.66 1.58
CA GLU A 377 -9.72 -2.45 2.93
C GLU A 377 -8.59 -1.42 2.95
N THR A 378 -8.71 -0.47 3.86
CA THR A 378 -7.68 0.51 4.17
C THR A 378 -7.81 0.97 5.61
N ALA A 379 -6.69 1.29 6.22
CA ALA A 379 -6.63 1.91 7.53
C ALA A 379 -5.57 3.02 7.52
N ILE A 380 -5.70 3.99 8.40
CA ILE A 380 -4.69 5.03 8.60
C ILE A 380 -4.10 4.84 9.99
N ALA A 381 -2.77 4.75 10.09
CA ALA A 381 -2.09 4.62 11.37
C ALA A 381 -2.35 5.82 12.26
N ARG A 382 -2.34 5.60 13.57
CA ARG A 382 -2.42 6.67 14.59
C ARG A 382 -1.61 6.31 15.82
N VAL A 383 -1.23 7.32 16.59
CA VAL A 383 -0.40 7.20 17.79
C VAL A 383 -1.17 7.55 19.04
N CYS A 384 -2.19 8.43 18.94
CA CYS A 384 -2.93 8.98 20.08
C CYS A 384 -4.42 8.61 20.04
N ASN A 385 -5.09 8.83 21.18
CA ASN A 385 -6.54 8.80 21.24
C ASN A 385 -7.15 10.06 20.58
N TYR A 386 -8.44 10.00 20.27
CA TYR A 386 -9.19 11.17 19.84
C TYR A 386 -9.31 12.22 20.98
N VAL A 387 -9.41 13.49 20.62
CA VAL A 387 -9.63 14.63 21.52
C VAL A 387 -11.07 15.11 21.44
#